data_cea873278208dfcd8241b1a91d60e578
#
_entry.id   cea873278208dfcd8241b1a91d60e578
#
_cell.length_a   1.000
_cell.length_b   1.000
_cell.length_c   1.000
_cell.angle_alpha   90.00
_cell.angle_beta   90.00
_cell.angle_gamma   90.00
#
_symmetry.space_group_name_H-M   'P 1'
#
loop_
_entity.id
_entity.type
_entity.pdbx_description
1 polymer ?
#
loop_
_entity_poly.entity_id
_entity_poly.type
_entity_poly.pdbx_seq_one_letter_code
_entity_poly.pdbx_strand_id
1 'polypeptide(L)'
;MDCKVTSFMQDLNSLNVENLKKWFNAESKIWIPPAKEIQGDSRILALFRAIFRKYETIEWRESEIFSLGKGRFFYETVSLGNMKGKGFYTNNICTVIAFTECGKIKLLSDYFKDTSCF
;
A
#
# COMPACT_ATOMS: atom_id res chain seq x y z
N MET A 1 19.41 -0.11 0.25
CA MET A 1 18.76 0.84 -0.59
C MET A 1 17.30 0.61 -0.70
N ASP A 2 16.61 1.55 -0.21
CA ASP A 2 15.18 1.47 -0.03
C ASP A 2 14.44 2.31 -1.02
N CYS A 3 15.12 2.68 -2.11
CA CYS A 3 14.59 3.61 -3.09
C CYS A 3 13.26 3.17 -3.65
N LYS A 4 13.11 1.84 -3.88
CA LYS A 4 11.86 1.35 -4.46
C LYS A 4 10.68 1.52 -3.51
N VAL A 5 10.88 1.23 -2.23
CA VAL A 5 9.81 1.40 -1.25
C VAL A 5 9.46 2.87 -1.12
N THR A 6 10.48 3.73 -0.98
CA THR A 6 10.25 5.17 -0.87
C THR A 6 9.53 5.70 -2.09
N SER A 7 9.95 5.30 -3.29
CA SER A 7 9.31 5.74 -4.53
C SER A 7 7.87 5.27 -4.62
N PHE A 8 7.61 4.03 -4.23
CA PHE A 8 6.26 3.50 -4.22
C PHE A 8 5.37 4.29 -3.26
N MET A 9 5.88 4.59 -2.06
CA MET A 9 5.10 5.34 -1.07
C MET A 9 4.82 6.77 -1.54
N GLN A 10 5.76 7.39 -2.26
CA GLN A 10 5.50 8.69 -2.85
C GLN A 10 4.36 8.62 -3.86
N ASP A 11 4.36 7.59 -4.70
CA ASP A 11 3.29 7.41 -5.68
C ASP A 11 1.96 7.09 -5.00
N LEU A 12 2.00 6.30 -3.93
CA LEU A 12 0.79 5.99 -3.16
C LEU A 12 0.19 7.28 -2.57
N ASN A 13 1.04 8.12 -2.01
CA ASN A 13 0.60 9.38 -1.38
C ASN A 13 0.14 10.42 -2.39
N SER A 14 0.39 10.22 -3.68
CA SER A 14 -0.14 11.10 -4.70
C SER A 14 -1.65 10.96 -4.87
N LEU A 15 -2.22 9.86 -4.38
CA LEU A 15 -3.65 9.53 -4.46
C LEU A 15 -4.15 9.48 -5.91
N ASN A 16 -3.23 9.26 -6.84
CA ASN A 16 -3.55 9.14 -8.26
C ASN A 16 -3.18 7.74 -8.73
N VAL A 17 -4.21 6.95 -9.05
CA VAL A 17 -4.04 5.56 -9.44
C VAL A 17 -3.13 5.41 -10.67
N GLU A 18 -3.11 6.41 -11.55
CA GLU A 18 -2.25 6.36 -12.72
C GLU A 18 -0.77 6.22 -12.33
N ASN A 19 -0.37 6.81 -11.21
CA ASN A 19 1.01 6.72 -10.73
C ASN A 19 1.36 5.36 -10.17
N LEU A 20 0.37 4.51 -9.95
CA LEU A 20 0.59 3.15 -9.42
C LEU A 20 0.74 2.10 -10.50
N LYS A 21 0.35 2.40 -11.73
CA LYS A 21 0.31 1.41 -12.82
C LYS A 21 1.67 0.75 -13.06
N LYS A 22 2.74 1.52 -12.98
CA LYS A 22 4.09 1.03 -13.26
C LYS A 22 4.58 0.01 -12.25
N TRP A 23 3.93 -0.08 -11.09
CA TRP A 23 4.37 -0.95 -10.00
C TRP A 23 3.82 -2.36 -10.09
N PHE A 24 2.75 -2.59 -10.88
CA PHE A 24 2.03 -3.85 -10.86
C PHE A 24 1.96 -4.50 -12.24
N ASN A 25 1.87 -5.83 -12.25
CA ASN A 25 1.65 -6.60 -13.47
C ASN A 25 0.65 -7.73 -13.17
N ALA A 26 0.44 -8.60 -14.15
CA ALA A 26 -0.56 -9.66 -14.03
C ALA A 26 -0.23 -10.66 -12.91
N GLU A 27 1.02 -10.75 -12.50
CA GLU A 27 1.47 -11.70 -11.48
C GLU A 27 1.46 -11.10 -10.07
N SER A 28 1.27 -9.80 -9.96
CA SER A 28 1.29 -9.11 -8.65
C SER A 28 0.15 -9.57 -7.77
N LYS A 29 0.45 -9.74 -6.48
CA LYS A 29 -0.57 -10.10 -5.47
C LYS A 29 -0.56 -9.05 -4.39
N ILE A 30 -1.76 -8.73 -3.88
CA ILE A 30 -1.89 -7.74 -2.83
C ILE A 30 -2.97 -8.19 -1.85
N TRP A 31 -2.71 -7.97 -0.57
CA TRP A 31 -3.67 -8.24 0.48
C TRP A 31 -3.74 -7.04 1.42
N ILE A 32 -4.83 -6.31 1.35
CA ILE A 32 -5.13 -5.18 2.23
C ILE A 32 -6.50 -5.42 2.82
N PRO A 33 -6.58 -5.78 4.12
CA PRO A 33 -7.86 -6.00 4.79
C PRO A 33 -8.78 -4.78 4.66
N PRO A 34 -10.08 -4.95 4.62
CA PRO A 34 -10.81 -6.21 4.78
C PRO A 34 -10.94 -7.04 3.51
N ALA A 35 -10.36 -6.59 2.40
CA ALA A 35 -10.43 -7.33 1.15
C ALA A 35 -9.65 -8.63 1.24
N LYS A 36 -10.04 -9.62 0.45
CA LYS A 36 -9.27 -10.84 0.30
C LYS A 36 -8.06 -10.57 -0.57
N GLU A 37 -7.09 -11.48 -0.54
CA GLU A 37 -5.94 -11.40 -1.44
C GLU A 37 -6.43 -11.41 -2.88
N ILE A 38 -5.87 -10.50 -3.69
CA ILE A 38 -6.22 -10.39 -5.10
C ILE A 38 -4.95 -10.45 -5.95
N GLN A 39 -5.10 -10.84 -7.18
CA GLN A 39 -4.00 -10.96 -8.12
C GLN A 39 -4.33 -10.22 -9.41
N GLY A 40 -3.30 -9.57 -9.97
CA GLY A 40 -3.38 -8.90 -11.24
C GLY A 40 -3.56 -7.39 -11.10
N ASP A 41 -2.89 -6.67 -12.00
CA ASP A 41 -2.83 -5.21 -11.94
C ASP A 41 -4.20 -4.55 -12.05
N SER A 42 -5.09 -5.05 -12.92
CA SER A 42 -6.42 -4.44 -13.07
C SER A 42 -7.20 -4.45 -11.77
N ARG A 43 -7.19 -5.58 -11.07
CA ARG A 43 -7.90 -5.71 -9.79
C ARG A 43 -7.25 -4.89 -8.70
N ILE A 44 -5.93 -4.86 -8.68
CA ILE A 44 -5.17 -4.11 -7.68
C ILE A 44 -5.44 -2.62 -7.84
N LEU A 45 -5.42 -2.12 -9.06
CA LEU A 45 -5.69 -0.69 -9.29
C LEU A 45 -7.13 -0.33 -8.93
N ALA A 46 -8.07 -1.24 -9.19
CA ALA A 46 -9.46 -1.02 -8.77
C ALA A 46 -9.57 -0.93 -7.25
N LEU A 47 -8.81 -1.77 -6.52
CA LEU A 47 -8.79 -1.71 -5.06
C LEU A 47 -8.25 -0.37 -4.58
N PHE A 48 -7.16 0.11 -5.15
CA PHE A 48 -6.60 1.42 -4.75
C PHE A 48 -7.54 2.56 -5.08
N ARG A 49 -8.26 2.50 -6.21
CA ARG A 49 -9.30 3.51 -6.48
C ARG A 49 -10.34 3.54 -5.37
N ALA A 50 -10.78 2.36 -4.93
CA ALA A 50 -11.76 2.28 -3.86
C ALA A 50 -11.21 2.81 -2.54
N ILE A 51 -9.94 2.49 -2.24
CA ILE A 51 -9.30 2.98 -1.02
C ILE A 51 -9.22 4.51 -1.06
N PHE A 52 -8.75 5.09 -2.16
CA PHE A 52 -8.61 6.55 -2.26
C PHE A 52 -9.95 7.26 -2.13
N ARG A 53 -11.04 6.63 -2.59
CA ARG A 53 -12.38 7.24 -2.49
C ARG A 53 -12.94 7.26 -1.08
N LYS A 54 -12.42 6.44 -0.17
CA LYS A 54 -12.89 6.41 1.22
C LYS A 54 -12.56 7.66 1.98
N TYR A 55 -11.56 8.40 1.55
CA TYR A 55 -10.98 9.48 2.33
C TYR A 55 -11.19 10.81 1.65
N GLU A 56 -11.45 11.84 2.47
CA GLU A 56 -11.34 13.23 2.01
C GLU A 56 -9.89 13.62 1.96
N THR A 57 -9.11 13.20 2.97
CA THR A 57 -7.67 13.37 3.00
C THR A 57 -7.06 12.12 3.58
N ILE A 58 -5.88 11.74 3.09
CA ILE A 58 -5.13 10.62 3.65
C ILE A 58 -3.65 10.78 3.31
N GLU A 59 -2.81 10.45 4.27
CA GLU A 59 -1.37 10.42 4.09
C GLU A 59 -0.84 9.19 4.82
N TRP A 60 0.09 8.48 4.17
CA TRP A 60 0.79 7.33 4.75
C TRP A 60 2.24 7.74 4.97
N ARG A 61 2.68 7.75 6.23
CA ARG A 61 4.06 8.13 6.59
C ARG A 61 4.80 6.88 7.00
N GLU A 62 5.76 6.46 6.18
CA GLU A 62 6.57 5.30 6.50
C GLU A 62 7.66 5.68 7.51
N SER A 63 7.99 4.72 8.36
CA SER A 63 9.11 4.81 9.27
C SER A 63 10.32 4.15 8.64
N GLU A 64 11.22 3.64 9.46
CA GLU A 64 12.41 2.94 8.98
C GLU A 64 12.03 1.73 8.13
N ILE A 65 12.75 1.54 7.01
CA ILE A 65 12.52 0.46 6.07
C ILE A 65 13.59 -0.60 6.30
N PHE A 66 13.18 -1.86 6.45
CA PHE A 66 14.09 -2.97 6.72
C PHE A 66 14.16 -3.89 5.52
N SER A 67 15.37 -4.16 5.06
CA SER A 67 15.60 -5.09 3.96
C SER A 67 15.73 -6.50 4.50
N LEU A 68 15.04 -7.43 3.86
CA LEU A 68 15.14 -8.86 4.16
C LEU A 68 15.99 -9.59 3.12
N GLY A 69 16.54 -8.85 2.15
CA GLY A 69 17.27 -9.44 1.04
C GLY A 69 16.34 -9.91 -0.06
N LYS A 70 16.90 -10.13 -1.26
CA LYS A 70 16.17 -10.67 -2.41
C LYS A 70 14.96 -9.82 -2.80
N GLY A 71 15.08 -8.48 -2.66
CA GLY A 71 14.02 -7.57 -3.05
C GLY A 71 12.85 -7.54 -2.09
N ARG A 72 13.01 -8.04 -0.88
CA ARG A 72 11.95 -8.11 0.13
C ARG A 72 12.23 -7.12 1.25
N PHE A 73 11.18 -6.46 1.71
CA PHE A 73 11.26 -5.43 2.74
C PHE A 73 10.06 -5.50 3.66
N PHE A 74 10.24 -4.97 4.88
CA PHE A 74 9.08 -4.63 5.69
C PHE A 74 9.29 -3.24 6.28
N TYR A 75 8.19 -2.57 6.59
CA TYR A 75 8.24 -1.24 7.17
C TYR A 75 6.90 -0.93 7.82
N GLU A 76 6.94 -0.03 8.79
CA GLU A 76 5.72 0.44 9.45
C GLU A 76 5.32 1.78 8.90
N THR A 77 4.02 2.01 8.88
CA THR A 77 3.42 3.22 8.35
C THR A 77 2.36 3.71 9.33
N VAL A 78 2.29 5.01 9.51
CA VAL A 78 1.17 5.64 10.20
C VAL A 78 0.30 6.28 9.14
N SER A 79 -0.99 5.89 9.10
CA SER A 79 -1.95 6.53 8.23
C SER A 79 -2.67 7.63 9.01
N LEU A 80 -2.84 8.78 8.38
CA LEU A 80 -3.47 9.96 8.98
C LEU A 80 -4.38 10.60 7.94
N GLY A 81 -5.64 10.82 8.29
CA GLY A 81 -6.55 11.44 7.37
C GLY A 81 -7.95 11.60 7.90
N ASN A 82 -8.86 11.89 6.99
CA ASN A 82 -10.28 12.00 7.29
C ASN A 82 -11.07 11.11 6.36
N MET A 83 -11.84 10.21 6.95
CA MET A 83 -12.73 9.35 6.20
C MET A 83 -14.03 10.08 5.89
N LYS A 84 -14.51 9.92 4.67
CA LYS A 84 -15.80 10.49 4.27
C LYS A 84 -16.90 9.93 5.17
N GLY A 85 -17.62 10.82 5.80
CA GLY A 85 -18.75 10.45 6.67
C GLY A 85 -18.38 9.91 8.04
N LYS A 86 -17.08 9.78 8.36
CA LYS A 86 -16.64 9.22 9.64
C LYS A 86 -15.69 10.12 10.42
N GLY A 87 -15.01 11.05 9.74
CA GLY A 87 -14.09 11.98 10.39
C GLY A 87 -12.68 11.45 10.49
N PHE A 88 -11.96 11.91 11.51
CA PHE A 88 -10.55 11.63 11.68
C PHE A 88 -10.26 10.13 11.74
N TYR A 89 -9.21 9.73 11.02
CA TYR A 89 -8.77 8.33 10.97
C TYR A 89 -7.27 8.26 11.12
N THR A 90 -6.80 7.31 11.94
CA THR A 90 -5.39 6.99 12.03
C THR A 90 -5.26 5.49 12.30
N ASN A 91 -4.16 4.92 11.81
CA ASN A 91 -3.88 3.50 12.04
C ASN A 91 -2.38 3.28 11.89
N ASN A 92 -1.91 2.18 12.47
CA ASN A 92 -0.53 1.74 12.29
C ASN A 92 -0.57 0.46 11.47
N ILE A 93 0.26 0.43 10.42
CA ILE A 93 0.25 -0.65 9.44
C ILE A 93 1.67 -1.17 9.30
N CYS A 94 1.85 -2.50 9.37
CA CYS A 94 3.11 -3.12 8.97
C CYS A 94 2.91 -3.69 7.57
N THR A 95 3.74 -3.28 6.63
CA THR A 95 3.68 -3.75 5.25
C THR A 95 4.86 -4.66 4.97
N VAL A 96 4.57 -5.83 4.41
CA VAL A 96 5.58 -6.72 3.85
C VAL A 96 5.46 -6.61 2.34
N ILE A 97 6.57 -6.28 1.67
CA ILE A 97 6.55 -6.05 0.23
C ILE A 97 7.72 -6.78 -0.42
N ALA A 98 7.49 -7.34 -1.59
CA ALA A 98 8.52 -8.00 -2.38
C ALA A 98 8.47 -7.49 -3.81
N PHE A 99 9.64 -7.19 -4.37
CA PHE A 99 9.76 -6.70 -5.75
C PHE A 99 10.35 -7.78 -6.63
N THR A 100 9.96 -7.79 -7.91
CA THR A 100 10.61 -8.60 -8.92
C THR A 100 11.94 -7.94 -9.32
N GLU A 101 12.76 -8.67 -10.08
CA GLU A 101 14.01 -8.11 -10.58
C GLU A 101 13.77 -6.90 -11.48
N CYS A 102 12.63 -6.86 -12.16
CA CYS A 102 12.28 -5.74 -13.02
C CYS A 102 11.71 -4.54 -12.25
N GLY A 103 11.57 -4.65 -10.93
CA GLY A 103 11.07 -3.54 -10.11
C GLY A 103 9.56 -3.48 -9.99
N LYS A 104 8.85 -4.52 -10.41
CA LYS A 104 7.41 -4.62 -10.16
C LYS A 104 7.18 -5.19 -8.77
N ILE A 105 6.03 -4.88 -8.17
CA ILE A 105 5.66 -5.48 -6.89
C ILE A 105 5.14 -6.88 -7.15
N LYS A 106 5.80 -7.86 -6.53
CA LYS A 106 5.40 -9.25 -6.60
C LYS A 106 4.34 -9.56 -5.56
N LEU A 107 4.50 -9.00 -4.36
CA LEU A 107 3.60 -9.21 -3.24
C LEU A 107 3.60 -7.98 -2.36
N LEU A 108 2.42 -7.58 -1.91
CA LEU A 108 2.24 -6.56 -0.87
C LEU A 108 1.20 -7.07 0.10
N SER A 109 1.54 -7.06 1.39
CA SER A 109 0.65 -7.57 2.43
C SER A 109 0.66 -6.60 3.61
N ASP A 110 -0.51 -6.12 4.01
CA ASP A 110 -0.67 -5.16 5.08
C ASP A 110 -1.25 -5.80 6.33
N TYR A 111 -0.67 -5.47 7.47
CA TYR A 111 -1.11 -5.92 8.79
C TYR A 111 -1.39 -4.71 9.66
N PHE A 112 -2.65 -4.55 10.07
CA PHE A 112 -3.12 -3.37 10.81
C PHE A 112 -3.17 -3.65 12.29
N LYS A 113 -2.74 -2.67 13.10
CA LYS A 113 -2.82 -2.79 14.56
C LYS A 113 -4.24 -2.66 15.05
N ASP A 114 -5.03 -1.78 14.44
CA ASP A 114 -6.43 -1.57 14.81
C ASP A 114 -7.31 -2.07 13.68
N THR A 115 -8.06 -3.14 13.94
CA THR A 115 -8.95 -3.74 12.96
C THR A 115 -10.42 -3.37 13.21
N SER A 116 -10.68 -2.52 14.19
CA SER A 116 -12.07 -2.16 14.52
C SER A 116 -12.73 -1.31 13.43
N CYS A 117 -11.93 -0.74 12.54
CA CYS A 117 -12.45 0.08 11.45
C CYS A 117 -12.92 -0.74 10.23
N PHE A 118 -12.75 -2.05 10.28
CA PHE A 118 -13.12 -2.91 9.16
C PHE A 118 -14.48 -3.58 9.36
#